data_2ac05cf57ab5d12ee8fd30222a1ab5cc
#
_entry.id   2ac05cf57ab5d12ee8fd30222a1ab5cc
#
_cell.length_a   1.000
_cell.length_b   1.000
_cell.length_c   1.000
_cell.angle_alpha   90.00
_cell.angle_beta   90.00
_cell.angle_gamma   90.00
#
_symmetry.space_group_name_H-M   'P 1'
#
loop_
_entity.id
_entity.type
_entity.pdbx_description
1 polymer ?
#
loop_
_entity_poly.entity_id
_entity_poly.type
_entity_poly.pdbx_seq_one_letter_code
_entity_poly.pdbx_strand_id
1 'polypeptide(L)'
;MRFFYAYRAINDVLGDDEKALNIISRTPEIWDTISFALEASFFIALTRIFDEKPKTHNVGRLLQIAKSNIDIFSAKALETRKRKSSANANEWIGDFMGEIYVPINKDFQRLEKYLEKYRNISKTYKIIRHNIFGHRQRLNLNDIYKLYSKTNFHEIEKLLVFLKRLYDSLLMLFHDGRRPLLRPMRFSIKRLLP
;
A
#
# COMPACT_ATOMS: atom_id res chain seq x y z
N MET A 1 -3.76 4.13 -2.79
CA MET A 1 -3.92 5.08 -1.67
C MET A 1 -4.82 6.27 -2.04
N ARG A 2 -4.53 7.03 -3.11
CA ARG A 2 -5.29 8.24 -3.45
C ARG A 2 -6.80 8.00 -3.57
N PHE A 3 -7.24 6.96 -4.26
CA PHE A 3 -8.66 6.61 -4.41
C PHE A 3 -9.36 6.35 -3.07
N PHE A 4 -8.69 5.63 -2.16
CA PHE A 4 -9.24 5.36 -0.83
C PHE A 4 -9.43 6.64 -0.01
N TYR A 5 -8.41 7.50 0.05
CA TYR A 5 -8.51 8.74 0.82
C TYR A 5 -9.49 9.74 0.21
N ALA A 6 -9.60 9.79 -1.13
CA ALA A 6 -10.61 10.61 -1.79
C ALA A 6 -12.04 10.10 -1.50
N TYR A 7 -12.26 8.78 -1.61
CA TYR A 7 -13.53 8.15 -1.27
C TYR A 7 -13.90 8.39 0.21
N ARG A 8 -12.94 8.20 1.11
CA ARG A 8 -13.15 8.44 2.55
C ARG A 8 -13.47 9.91 2.83
N ALA A 9 -12.75 10.85 2.22
CA ALA A 9 -13.01 12.28 2.43
C ALA A 9 -14.43 12.68 2.04
N ILE A 10 -14.98 12.12 0.94
CA ILE A 10 -16.38 12.35 0.57
C ILE A 10 -17.32 11.78 1.64
N ASN A 11 -17.06 10.60 2.15
CA ASN A 11 -17.92 9.99 3.18
C ASN A 11 -17.83 10.71 4.53
N ASP A 12 -16.63 11.19 4.91
CA ASP A 12 -16.43 11.96 6.15
C ASP A 12 -17.18 13.31 6.06
N VAL A 13 -17.14 13.97 4.90
CA VAL A 13 -17.89 15.22 4.64
C VAL A 13 -19.40 15.00 4.67
N LEU A 14 -19.89 13.88 4.13
CA LEU A 14 -21.30 13.50 4.19
C LEU A 14 -21.79 13.23 5.62
N GLY A 15 -20.89 12.94 6.57
CA GLY A 15 -21.23 12.70 7.96
C GLY A 15 -21.33 13.96 8.83
N ASP A 16 -20.51 14.99 8.57
CA ASP A 16 -20.20 15.99 9.57
C ASP A 16 -20.35 17.46 9.10
N ASP A 17 -20.50 17.75 7.79
CA ASP A 17 -20.53 19.11 7.25
C ASP A 17 -21.84 19.44 6.51
N GLU A 18 -22.74 20.20 7.17
CA GLU A 18 -24.03 20.61 6.59
C GLU A 18 -23.89 21.44 5.31
N LYS A 19 -22.85 22.27 5.19
CA LYS A 19 -22.64 23.09 3.97
C LYS A 19 -22.22 22.22 2.80
N ALA A 20 -21.35 21.27 3.05
CA ALA A 20 -20.92 20.31 2.03
C ALA A 20 -22.06 19.37 1.65
N LEU A 21 -22.87 18.91 2.61
CA LEU A 21 -24.11 18.16 2.35
C LEU A 21 -25.06 18.94 1.43
N ASN A 22 -25.23 20.24 1.66
CA ASN A 22 -26.08 21.09 0.83
C ASN A 22 -25.56 21.21 -0.62
N ILE A 23 -24.23 21.27 -0.80
CA ILE A 23 -23.61 21.29 -2.13
C ILE A 23 -23.82 19.94 -2.84
N ILE A 24 -23.55 18.85 -2.14
CA ILE A 24 -23.67 17.48 -2.68
C ILE A 24 -25.13 17.16 -3.03
N SER A 25 -26.07 17.59 -2.20
CA SER A 25 -27.52 17.36 -2.44
C SER A 25 -28.09 18.09 -3.66
N ARG A 26 -27.41 19.11 -4.18
CA ARG A 26 -27.81 19.79 -5.42
C ARG A 26 -27.57 18.96 -6.68
N THR A 27 -26.61 18.04 -6.64
CA THR A 27 -26.23 17.21 -7.78
C THR A 27 -25.86 15.79 -7.31
N PRO A 28 -26.81 15.07 -6.69
CA PRO A 28 -26.54 13.78 -6.04
C PRO A 28 -26.00 12.74 -7.02
N GLU A 29 -26.52 12.70 -8.24
CA GLU A 29 -26.11 11.74 -9.28
C GLU A 29 -24.63 11.87 -9.69
N ILE A 30 -24.10 13.10 -9.68
CA ILE A 30 -22.67 13.35 -9.96
C ILE A 30 -21.82 12.79 -8.82
N TRP A 31 -22.20 13.07 -7.58
CA TRP A 31 -21.45 12.62 -6.40
C TRP A 31 -21.52 11.12 -6.19
N ASP A 32 -22.66 10.51 -6.47
CA ASP A 32 -22.83 9.05 -6.47
C ASP A 32 -21.94 8.41 -7.53
N THR A 33 -21.88 9.00 -8.73
CA THR A 33 -21.00 8.52 -9.80
C THR A 33 -19.52 8.63 -9.41
N ILE A 34 -19.12 9.76 -8.84
CA ILE A 34 -17.73 9.97 -8.37
C ILE A 34 -17.39 8.97 -7.26
N SER A 35 -18.25 8.83 -6.25
CA SER A 35 -18.04 7.91 -5.13
C SER A 35 -17.92 6.47 -5.60
N PHE A 36 -18.80 6.03 -6.48
CA PHE A 36 -18.74 4.70 -7.09
C PHE A 36 -17.45 4.47 -7.88
N ALA A 37 -17.03 5.46 -8.69
CA ALA A 37 -15.81 5.37 -9.48
C ALA A 37 -14.55 5.29 -8.61
N LEU A 38 -14.49 6.07 -7.53
CA LEU A 38 -13.39 6.05 -6.56
C LEU A 38 -13.33 4.71 -5.82
N GLU A 39 -14.47 4.21 -5.39
CA GLU A 39 -14.59 2.94 -4.69
C GLU A 39 -14.19 1.78 -5.61
N ALA A 40 -14.72 1.70 -6.81
CA ALA A 40 -14.37 0.70 -7.81
C ALA A 40 -12.87 0.71 -8.12
N SER A 41 -12.31 1.89 -8.34
CA SER A 41 -10.86 2.09 -8.60
C SER A 41 -10.01 1.63 -7.43
N PHE A 42 -10.46 1.91 -6.21
CA PHE A 42 -9.77 1.47 -5.00
C PHE A 42 -9.76 -0.07 -4.87
N PHE A 43 -10.92 -0.73 -4.99
CA PHE A 43 -11.00 -2.19 -4.88
C PHE A 43 -10.23 -2.90 -5.99
N ILE A 44 -10.26 -2.37 -7.22
CA ILE A 44 -9.48 -2.90 -8.34
C ILE A 44 -7.97 -2.78 -8.04
N ALA A 45 -7.51 -1.63 -7.60
CA ALA A 45 -6.10 -1.41 -7.29
C ALA A 45 -5.63 -2.29 -6.12
N LEU A 46 -6.42 -2.38 -5.05
CA LEU A 46 -6.10 -3.18 -3.87
C LEU A 46 -5.98 -4.68 -4.22
N THR A 47 -6.95 -5.20 -4.98
CA THR A 47 -6.95 -6.61 -5.36
C THR A 47 -5.82 -6.97 -6.32
N ARG A 48 -5.35 -6.04 -7.16
CA ARG A 48 -4.16 -6.25 -8.01
C ARG A 48 -2.88 -6.41 -7.19
N ILE A 49 -2.74 -5.67 -6.09
CA ILE A 49 -1.56 -5.76 -5.21
C ILE A 49 -1.46 -7.16 -4.59
N PHE A 50 -2.60 -7.80 -4.30
CA PHE A 50 -2.69 -9.13 -3.70
C PHE A 50 -3.09 -10.24 -4.68
N ASP A 51 -3.02 -9.99 -5.99
CA ASP A 51 -3.37 -11.02 -6.98
C ASP A 51 -2.33 -12.14 -6.97
N GLU A 52 -2.80 -13.38 -6.78
CA GLU A 52 -1.94 -14.56 -6.68
C GLU A 52 -1.66 -15.23 -8.03
N LYS A 53 -2.15 -14.65 -9.14
CA LYS A 53 -1.91 -15.22 -10.47
C LYS A 53 -0.42 -15.18 -10.84
N PRO A 54 0.14 -16.24 -11.44
CA PRO A 54 1.59 -16.36 -11.68
C PRO A 54 2.21 -15.25 -12.55
N LYS A 55 1.40 -14.65 -13.45
CA LYS A 55 1.87 -13.62 -14.39
C LYS A 55 1.63 -12.18 -13.90
N THR A 56 1.08 -11.98 -12.70
CA THR A 56 0.77 -10.65 -12.19
C THR A 56 1.90 -10.08 -11.34
N HIS A 57 2.08 -8.76 -11.44
CA HIS A 57 2.95 -8.03 -10.51
C HIS A 57 2.19 -7.79 -9.21
N ASN A 58 2.54 -8.53 -8.17
CA ASN A 58 1.91 -8.46 -6.86
C ASN A 58 2.97 -8.38 -5.75
N VAL A 59 2.54 -8.01 -4.56
CA VAL A 59 3.45 -7.80 -3.42
C VAL A 59 4.15 -9.08 -2.96
N GLY A 60 3.47 -10.22 -3.03
CA GLY A 60 4.08 -11.52 -2.68
C GLY A 60 5.21 -11.89 -3.65
N ARG A 61 4.96 -11.71 -4.95
CA ARG A 61 5.98 -11.94 -5.99
C ARG A 61 7.16 -10.99 -5.86
N LEU A 62 6.91 -9.72 -5.51
CA LEU A 62 7.99 -8.76 -5.26
C LEU A 62 8.91 -9.25 -4.15
N LEU A 63 8.36 -9.68 -3.01
CA LEU A 63 9.16 -10.22 -1.90
C LEU A 63 9.90 -11.50 -2.29
N GLN A 64 9.26 -12.38 -3.06
CA GLN A 64 9.88 -13.61 -3.55
C GLN A 64 11.08 -13.32 -4.48
N ILE A 65 10.91 -12.39 -5.43
CA ILE A 65 11.99 -11.94 -6.32
C ILE A 65 13.13 -11.30 -5.54
N ALA A 66 12.82 -10.42 -4.59
CA ALA A 66 13.82 -9.78 -3.75
C ALA A 66 14.63 -10.81 -2.93
N LYS A 67 13.97 -11.81 -2.38
CA LYS A 67 14.58 -12.91 -1.63
C LYS A 67 15.46 -13.82 -2.51
N SER A 68 14.95 -14.17 -3.69
CA SER A 68 15.69 -15.04 -4.64
C SER A 68 16.90 -14.34 -5.27
N ASN A 69 16.91 -13.01 -5.28
CA ASN A 69 18.00 -12.20 -5.81
C ASN A 69 18.62 -11.34 -4.71
N ILE A 70 18.88 -11.93 -3.56
CA ILE A 70 19.39 -11.21 -2.38
C ILE A 70 20.71 -10.48 -2.66
N ASP A 71 21.49 -10.94 -3.61
CA ASP A 71 22.78 -10.35 -4.01
C ASP A 71 22.65 -8.93 -4.54
N ILE A 72 21.48 -8.52 -5.04
CA ILE A 72 21.24 -7.14 -5.45
C ILE A 72 21.31 -6.15 -4.26
N PHE A 73 21.17 -6.65 -3.05
CA PHE A 73 21.26 -5.87 -1.80
C PHE A 73 22.63 -6.03 -1.12
N SER A 74 23.60 -6.71 -1.75
CA SER A 74 24.95 -6.84 -1.20
C SER A 74 25.67 -5.49 -1.12
N ALA A 75 26.66 -5.39 -0.25
CA ALA A 75 27.52 -4.22 -0.12
C ALA A 75 28.13 -3.82 -1.46
N LYS A 76 28.69 -4.77 -2.21
CA LYS A 76 29.29 -4.56 -3.52
C LYS A 76 28.28 -4.01 -4.55
N ALA A 77 27.07 -4.56 -4.58
CA ALA A 77 26.03 -4.10 -5.51
C ALA A 77 25.57 -2.67 -5.17
N LEU A 78 25.43 -2.35 -3.88
CA LEU A 78 25.08 -1.01 -3.41
C LEU A 78 26.19 0.00 -3.73
N GLU A 79 27.43 -0.31 -3.42
CA GLU A 79 28.59 0.53 -3.75
C GLU A 79 28.65 0.84 -5.24
N THR A 80 28.47 -0.19 -6.09
CA THR A 80 28.47 -0.02 -7.55
C THR A 80 27.36 0.94 -8.00
N ARG A 81 26.17 0.86 -7.43
CA ARG A 81 25.06 1.77 -7.73
C ARG A 81 25.37 3.20 -7.30
N LYS A 82 25.90 3.38 -6.09
CA LYS A 82 26.26 4.71 -5.55
C LYS A 82 27.35 5.37 -6.38
N ARG A 83 28.39 4.65 -6.76
CA ARG A 83 29.46 5.16 -7.62
C ARG A 83 28.96 5.58 -9.01
N LYS A 84 27.98 4.84 -9.57
CA LYS A 84 27.36 5.21 -10.85
C LYS A 84 26.46 6.44 -10.76
N SER A 85 25.87 6.70 -9.60
CA SER A 85 24.91 7.79 -9.42
C SER A 85 25.53 9.12 -8.99
N SER A 86 26.82 9.16 -8.62
CA SER A 86 27.49 10.35 -8.13
C SER A 86 28.92 10.44 -8.65
N ALA A 87 29.27 11.56 -9.28
CA ALA A 87 30.59 11.80 -9.81
C ALA A 87 31.67 11.92 -8.70
N ASN A 88 31.31 12.44 -7.54
CA ASN A 88 32.17 12.60 -6.36
C ASN A 88 32.01 11.51 -5.31
N ALA A 89 31.53 10.31 -5.70
CA ALA A 89 31.30 9.21 -4.78
C ALA A 89 32.54 8.84 -3.96
N ASN A 90 33.75 9.00 -4.51
CA ASN A 90 35.00 8.65 -3.81
C ASN A 90 35.22 9.42 -2.51
N GLU A 91 34.62 10.61 -2.35
CA GLU A 91 34.82 11.48 -1.19
C GLU A 91 34.03 10.96 0.05
N TRP A 92 32.92 10.27 -0.17
CA TRP A 92 31.98 9.92 0.90
C TRP A 92 31.62 8.43 0.99
N ILE A 93 31.95 7.64 -0.04
CA ILE A 93 31.49 6.25 -0.14
C ILE A 93 32.04 5.37 1.00
N GLY A 94 33.26 5.65 1.47
CA GLY A 94 33.88 4.89 2.56
C GLY A 94 33.06 4.94 3.85
N ASP A 95 32.74 6.14 4.29
CA ASP A 95 31.93 6.36 5.50
C ASP A 95 30.53 5.78 5.34
N PHE A 96 29.90 6.04 4.18
CA PHE A 96 28.58 5.51 3.87
C PHE A 96 28.56 3.98 3.93
N MET A 97 29.55 3.30 3.37
CA MET A 97 29.61 1.82 3.34
C MET A 97 29.88 1.23 4.73
N GLY A 98 30.43 1.98 5.66
CA GLY A 98 30.63 1.56 7.05
C GLY A 98 29.32 1.44 7.84
N GLU A 99 28.25 2.12 7.43
CA GLU A 99 26.97 2.17 8.14
C GLU A 99 25.86 1.30 7.51
N ILE A 100 26.13 0.62 6.41
CA ILE A 100 25.11 -0.13 5.69
C ILE A 100 24.71 -1.43 6.38
N TYR A 101 23.49 -1.84 6.15
CA TYR A 101 22.95 -3.15 6.51
C TYR A 101 22.88 -4.04 5.28
N VAL A 102 23.47 -5.23 5.35
CA VAL A 102 23.32 -6.27 4.33
C VAL A 102 22.25 -7.26 4.79
N PRO A 103 21.14 -7.41 4.02
CA PRO A 103 20.03 -8.24 4.44
C PRO A 103 20.38 -9.73 4.36
N ILE A 104 19.71 -10.50 5.20
CA ILE A 104 19.72 -11.95 5.18
C ILE A 104 18.33 -12.50 4.83
N ASN A 105 18.24 -13.75 4.43
CA ASN A 105 16.97 -14.41 4.08
C ASN A 105 15.90 -14.29 5.18
N LYS A 106 16.31 -14.27 6.44
CA LYS A 106 15.41 -14.09 7.59
C LYS A 106 14.67 -12.76 7.60
N ASP A 107 15.24 -11.71 7.01
CA ASP A 107 14.58 -10.40 6.91
C ASP A 107 13.39 -10.47 5.96
N PHE A 108 13.57 -11.09 4.79
CA PHE A 108 12.50 -11.31 3.81
C PHE A 108 11.42 -12.25 4.35
N GLN A 109 11.80 -13.32 5.03
CA GLN A 109 10.83 -14.21 5.70
C GLN A 109 9.97 -13.46 6.72
N ARG A 110 10.56 -12.50 7.45
CA ARG A 110 9.82 -11.64 8.38
C ARG A 110 8.82 -10.75 7.65
N LEU A 111 9.19 -10.16 6.52
CA LEU A 111 8.29 -9.36 5.69
C LEU A 111 7.16 -10.20 5.12
N GLU A 112 7.45 -11.41 4.62
CA GLU A 112 6.46 -12.40 4.16
C GLU A 112 5.45 -12.74 5.27
N LYS A 113 5.92 -12.99 6.50
CA LYS A 113 5.05 -13.27 7.66
C LYS A 113 4.14 -12.08 8.02
N TYR A 114 4.62 -10.86 7.87
CA TYR A 114 3.77 -9.68 8.05
C TYR A 114 2.72 -9.55 6.94
N LEU A 115 3.10 -9.82 5.69
CA LEU A 115 2.17 -9.81 4.56
C LEU A 115 1.05 -10.82 4.73
N GLU A 116 1.35 -12.02 5.26
CA GLU A 116 0.36 -13.08 5.48
C GLU A 116 -0.79 -12.65 6.39
N LYS A 117 -0.54 -11.78 7.38
CA LYS A 117 -1.58 -11.24 8.26
C LYS A 117 -2.67 -10.47 7.51
N TYR A 118 -2.35 -9.93 6.34
CA TYR A 118 -3.29 -9.14 5.53
C TYR A 118 -3.96 -9.92 4.40
N ARG A 119 -3.59 -11.20 4.19
CA ARG A 119 -4.19 -12.02 3.12
C ARG A 119 -5.68 -12.23 3.29
N ASN A 120 -6.17 -12.44 4.51
CA ASN A 120 -7.60 -12.64 4.76
C ASN A 120 -8.41 -11.39 4.44
N ILE A 121 -7.89 -10.22 4.78
CA ILE A 121 -8.49 -8.93 4.43
C ILE A 121 -8.59 -8.83 2.90
N SER A 122 -7.51 -9.11 2.19
CA SER A 122 -7.49 -9.04 0.72
C SER A 122 -8.47 -10.00 0.06
N LYS A 123 -8.72 -11.19 0.62
CA LYS A 123 -9.71 -12.15 0.12
C LYS A 123 -11.13 -11.59 0.17
N THR A 124 -11.52 -10.94 1.27
CA THR A 124 -12.83 -10.30 1.42
C THR A 124 -13.02 -9.23 0.35
N TYR A 125 -12.03 -8.36 0.15
CA TYR A 125 -12.10 -7.32 -0.87
C TYR A 125 -12.08 -7.84 -2.31
N LYS A 126 -11.44 -9.00 -2.54
CA LYS A 126 -11.47 -9.69 -3.83
C LYS A 126 -12.89 -10.18 -4.19
N ILE A 127 -13.63 -10.66 -3.19
CA ILE A 127 -15.04 -11.06 -3.35
C ILE A 127 -15.90 -9.85 -3.69
N ILE A 128 -15.73 -8.72 -2.99
CA ILE A 128 -16.46 -7.48 -3.27
C ILE A 128 -16.17 -6.98 -4.69
N ARG A 129 -14.87 -6.88 -5.04
CA ARG A 129 -14.48 -6.50 -6.40
C ARG A 129 -15.12 -7.40 -7.45
N HIS A 130 -15.09 -8.71 -7.26
CA HIS A 130 -15.60 -9.65 -8.24
C HIS A 130 -17.10 -9.51 -8.42
N ASN A 131 -17.84 -9.47 -7.33
CA ASN A 131 -19.29 -9.53 -7.34
C ASN A 131 -19.97 -8.18 -7.64
N ILE A 132 -19.36 -7.07 -7.22
CA ILE A 132 -19.96 -5.74 -7.34
C ILE A 132 -19.40 -4.99 -8.56
N PHE A 133 -18.07 -5.00 -8.73
CA PHE A 133 -17.40 -4.17 -9.72
C PHE A 133 -16.93 -4.94 -10.98
N GLY A 134 -16.74 -6.27 -10.89
CA GLY A 134 -16.17 -7.06 -11.99
C GLY A 134 -17.21 -7.71 -12.88
N HIS A 135 -18.09 -8.47 -12.27
CA HIS A 135 -19.21 -9.12 -12.94
C HIS A 135 -20.48 -8.69 -12.21
N ARG A 136 -21.34 -7.92 -12.88
CA ARG A 136 -22.67 -7.59 -12.37
C ARG A 136 -23.49 -8.87 -12.18
N GLN A 137 -23.15 -9.66 -11.16
CA GLN A 137 -24.06 -10.70 -10.71
C GLN A 137 -25.31 -9.99 -10.22
N ARG A 138 -26.48 -10.58 -10.47
CA ARG A 138 -27.75 -10.10 -9.92
C ARG A 138 -27.76 -10.34 -8.41
N LEU A 139 -26.98 -9.55 -7.68
CA LEU A 139 -27.02 -9.52 -6.23
C LEU A 139 -28.24 -8.71 -5.80
N ASN A 140 -29.00 -9.23 -4.85
CA ASN A 140 -30.01 -8.42 -4.17
C ASN A 140 -29.33 -7.45 -3.19
N LEU A 141 -30.03 -6.41 -2.77
CA LEU A 141 -29.50 -5.37 -1.87
C LEU A 141 -28.98 -5.97 -0.56
N ASN A 142 -29.66 -7.00 -0.01
CA ASN A 142 -29.23 -7.63 1.23
C ASN A 142 -27.88 -8.34 1.09
N ASP A 143 -27.57 -8.94 -0.05
CA ASP A 143 -26.28 -9.58 -0.29
C ASP A 143 -25.17 -8.55 -0.44
N ILE A 144 -25.46 -7.41 -1.06
CA ILE A 144 -24.54 -6.28 -1.15
C ILE A 144 -24.23 -5.75 0.26
N TYR A 145 -25.24 -5.50 1.09
CA TYR A 145 -25.05 -5.06 2.48
C TYR A 145 -24.23 -6.06 3.30
N LYS A 146 -24.48 -7.37 3.17
CA LYS A 146 -23.70 -8.42 3.83
C LYS A 146 -22.22 -8.45 3.39
N LEU A 147 -21.93 -8.11 2.14
CA LEU A 147 -20.54 -8.01 1.67
C LEU A 147 -19.85 -6.78 2.28
N TYR A 148 -20.51 -5.62 2.24
CA TYR A 148 -19.95 -4.39 2.82
C TYR A 148 -19.82 -4.43 4.34
N SER A 149 -20.72 -5.10 5.06
CA SER A 149 -20.61 -5.26 6.52
C SER A 149 -19.34 -6.01 6.97
N LYS A 150 -18.68 -6.73 6.03
CA LYS A 150 -17.39 -7.38 6.26
C LYS A 150 -16.20 -6.46 6.00
N THR A 151 -16.42 -5.22 5.60
CA THR A 151 -15.37 -4.23 5.35
C THR A 151 -15.26 -3.28 6.54
N ASN A 152 -14.02 -2.82 6.79
CA ASN A 152 -13.75 -1.87 7.85
C ASN A 152 -12.69 -0.87 7.34
N PHE A 153 -13.03 0.41 7.32
CA PHE A 153 -12.12 1.47 6.90
C PHE A 153 -10.80 1.47 7.67
N HIS A 154 -10.86 1.21 8.97
CA HIS A 154 -9.67 1.15 9.81
C HIS A 154 -8.73 0.01 9.45
N GLU A 155 -9.27 -1.16 9.08
CA GLU A 155 -8.47 -2.29 8.60
C GLU A 155 -7.82 -2.00 7.24
N ILE A 156 -8.57 -1.34 6.35
CA ILE A 156 -8.04 -0.86 5.06
C ILE A 156 -6.89 0.13 5.29
N GLU A 157 -7.07 1.07 6.18
CA GLU A 157 -6.05 2.06 6.53
C GLU A 157 -4.76 1.39 7.04
N LYS A 158 -4.90 0.44 7.98
CA LYS A 158 -3.77 -0.36 8.48
C LYS A 158 -3.05 -1.10 7.36
N LEU A 159 -3.82 -1.68 6.44
CA LEU A 159 -3.28 -2.38 5.28
C LEU A 159 -2.52 -1.42 4.35
N LEU A 160 -3.08 -0.24 4.04
CA LEU A 160 -2.42 0.76 3.20
C LEU A 160 -1.14 1.30 3.84
N VAL A 161 -1.17 1.56 5.15
CA VAL A 161 0.01 1.96 5.92
C VAL A 161 1.07 0.86 5.90
N PHE A 162 0.69 -0.39 6.05
CA PHE A 162 1.60 -1.53 5.93
C PHE A 162 2.25 -1.58 4.55
N LEU A 163 1.47 -1.50 3.47
CA LEU A 163 1.98 -1.54 2.09
C LEU A 163 2.94 -0.38 1.81
N LYS A 164 2.63 0.82 2.30
CA LYS A 164 3.53 1.98 2.17
C LYS A 164 4.84 1.75 2.90
N ARG A 165 4.80 1.23 4.12
CA ARG A 165 6.00 0.92 4.91
C ARG A 165 6.84 -0.19 4.28
N LEU A 166 6.19 -1.22 3.75
CA LEU A 166 6.87 -2.29 3.03
C LEU A 166 7.62 -1.74 1.82
N TYR A 167 6.94 -0.91 1.02
CA TYR A 167 7.56 -0.24 -0.12
C TYR A 167 8.76 0.62 0.29
N ASP A 168 8.59 1.51 1.27
CA ASP A 168 9.66 2.40 1.74
C ASP A 168 10.84 1.61 2.32
N SER A 169 10.56 0.53 3.08
CA SER A 169 11.61 -0.32 3.65
C SER A 169 12.44 -1.01 2.57
N LEU A 170 11.80 -1.54 1.53
CA LEU A 170 12.51 -2.18 0.42
C LEU A 170 13.28 -1.16 -0.41
N LEU A 171 12.70 0.02 -0.63
CA LEU A 171 13.35 1.11 -1.37
C LEU A 171 14.59 1.61 -0.62
N MET A 172 14.47 1.86 0.68
CA MET A 172 15.60 2.29 1.53
C MET A 172 16.68 1.21 1.66
N LEU A 173 16.28 -0.06 1.71
CA LEU A 173 17.25 -1.16 1.69
C LEU A 173 18.02 -1.18 0.36
N PHE A 174 17.31 -1.03 -0.76
CA PHE A 174 17.93 -1.06 -2.08
C PHE A 174 18.82 0.15 -2.35
N HIS A 175 18.37 1.36 -2.00
CA HIS A 175 19.12 2.58 -2.28
C HIS A 175 20.17 2.92 -1.23
N ASP A 176 19.86 2.70 0.05
CA ASP A 176 20.68 3.24 1.14
C ASP A 176 21.21 2.16 2.10
N GLY A 177 21.00 0.88 1.80
CA GLY A 177 21.43 -0.21 2.67
C GLY A 177 20.83 -0.11 4.08
N ARG A 178 19.62 0.43 4.23
CA ARG A 178 18.96 0.52 5.54
C ARG A 178 18.22 -0.75 5.86
N ARG A 179 18.28 -1.16 7.12
CA ARG A 179 17.58 -2.37 7.58
C ARG A 179 16.08 -2.27 7.33
N PRO A 180 15.42 -3.29 6.72
CA PRO A 180 14.01 -3.27 6.41
C PRO A 180 13.17 -3.50 7.68
N LEU A 181 12.87 -2.43 8.39
CA LEU A 181 12.07 -2.44 9.61
C LEU A 181 10.69 -1.82 9.33
N LEU A 182 9.63 -2.60 9.52
CA LEU A 182 8.25 -2.12 9.49
C LEU A 182 7.89 -1.43 10.81
N ARG A 183 8.64 -0.39 11.16
CA ARG A 183 8.35 0.41 12.38
C ARG A 183 7.10 1.25 12.17
N PRO A 184 6.25 1.44 13.20
CA PRO A 184 5.20 2.43 13.15
C PRO A 184 5.84 3.82 12.97
N MET A 185 5.54 4.51 11.87
CA MET A 185 5.87 5.93 11.76
C MET A 185 4.97 6.67 12.74
N ARG A 186 5.54 7.22 13.80
CA ARG A 186 4.87 8.19 14.64
C ARG A 186 4.92 9.53 13.91
N PHE A 187 3.90 9.86 13.16
CA PHE A 187 3.69 11.21 12.70
C PHE A 187 3.21 12.02 13.91
N SER A 188 4.11 12.80 14.51
CA SER A 188 3.72 13.81 15.48
C SER A 188 3.41 15.09 14.71
N ILE A 189 2.13 15.37 14.51
CA ILE A 189 1.65 16.64 13.96
C ILE A 189 2.11 17.83 14.83
N LYS A 190 2.40 17.60 16.13
CA LYS A 190 2.93 18.61 17.06
C LYS A 190 4.26 19.26 16.63
N ARG A 191 4.99 18.67 15.66
CA ARG A 191 6.23 19.27 15.13
C ARG A 191 6.02 20.12 13.86
N LEU A 192 4.81 20.17 13.34
CA LEU A 192 4.47 20.94 12.13
C LEU A 192 3.65 22.19 12.43
N LEU A 193 3.27 22.41 13.69
CA LEU A 193 2.65 23.64 14.13
C LEU A 193 3.72 24.52 14.78
N PRO A 194 3.92 25.77 14.29
CA PRO A 194 4.83 26.75 14.92
C PRO A 194 4.43 27.07 16.33
#